data_a9f83402ce39e5fd9ec901b18d0d0ea1
#
_entry.id   a9f83402ce39e5fd9ec901b18d0d0ea1
#
_cell.length_a   1.000
_cell.length_b   1.000
_cell.length_c   1.000
_cell.angle_alpha   90.00
_cell.angle_beta   90.00
_cell.angle_gamma   90.00
#
_symmetry.space_group_name_H-M   'P 1'
#
loop_
_entity.id
_entity.type
_entity.pdbx_description
1 polymer ?
#
loop_
_entity_poly.entity_id
_entity_poly.type
_entity_poly.pdbx_seq_one_letter_code
_entity_poly.pdbx_strand_id
1 'polypeptide(L)'
;MKTDIEISQATTLAPITEVAEKINLSFDDLELHGKYKAKIEFDALERMKKNPEGKLILVTSINPTPAGEGKSTVTIGLGDALNKIGKKTVIALREPSLGPVMGIKGGATGGGYAQVLPMEDINLHFTGDMHAITTANNALSALLDNHIHQGNDLNIDARRVIWKRVVDLNDRELRHITVGLGGPINGVPREDGFDITVASEIMAILCLATDIEDLKRRLSNIVVAYTFDREPVTVGDLKVEGALALVLKDAIKPNLVQTIYQTPAFVHGGPFANIAHGCNSILATRAALHCGEYVVTEAGFGADLGGEKFLDIKVPSLGKAPDAVVIVATIRALKMHGGVAKTDLSAENLDALKDGFSNLAKHIRNMRKYGLPVVVAINEFVSDTEKEITLLKELCEQEDVKVELASVWEKGPDGGIDLAKTLVDTIANEENDFHSIFSREHDDLTEKVETIVREIYGGNEVIYSKKAQQQLATFKKYGWDRLPVCMAKTQYSLSDDPSKLGAPIDFDVTIREFVPKIGAGFVVALTGDVMTMPGLPKKPAALNMNVDEKGNAIGLF
;
A
#
# COMPACT_ATOMS: atom_id res chain seq x y z
N MET A 1 29.36 -9.82 0.23
CA MET A 1 28.32 -9.22 -0.64
C MET A 1 28.03 -7.84 -0.05
N LYS A 2 27.88 -6.79 -0.87
CA LYS A 2 27.55 -5.44 -0.37
C LYS A 2 26.11 -5.42 0.16
N THR A 3 25.86 -4.64 1.20
CA THR A 3 24.51 -4.38 1.71
C THR A 3 23.75 -3.42 0.80
N ASP A 4 22.43 -3.33 0.95
CA ASP A 4 21.58 -2.44 0.14
C ASP A 4 22.04 -0.97 0.28
N ILE A 5 22.37 -0.52 1.50
CA ILE A 5 22.89 0.83 1.73
C ILE A 5 24.27 1.06 1.09
N GLU A 6 25.18 0.10 1.12
CA GLU A 6 26.49 0.21 0.48
C GLU A 6 26.38 0.27 -1.05
N ILE A 7 25.42 -0.45 -1.65
CA ILE A 7 25.13 -0.37 -3.09
C ILE A 7 24.58 1.01 -3.43
N SER A 8 23.63 1.49 -2.64
CA SER A 8 23.03 2.81 -2.80
C SER A 8 24.07 3.93 -2.74
N GLN A 9 24.90 3.94 -1.70
CA GLN A 9 25.94 4.96 -1.49
C GLN A 9 27.08 4.91 -2.55
N ALA A 10 27.31 3.76 -3.15
CA ALA A 10 28.29 3.60 -4.23
C ALA A 10 27.74 4.02 -5.61
N THR A 11 26.44 4.26 -5.74
CA THR A 11 25.80 4.59 -7.02
C THR A 11 25.89 6.08 -7.31
N THR A 12 26.33 6.43 -8.52
CA THR A 12 26.31 7.82 -9.01
C THR A 12 24.93 8.16 -9.56
N LEU A 13 24.25 9.12 -8.94
CA LEU A 13 22.92 9.57 -9.35
C LEU A 13 23.00 10.63 -10.45
N ALA A 14 22.09 10.54 -11.43
CA ALA A 14 21.84 11.62 -12.36
C ALA A 14 21.06 12.76 -11.64
N PRO A 15 21.28 14.03 -12.02
CA PRO A 15 20.40 15.12 -11.60
C PRO A 15 18.95 14.81 -11.94
N ILE A 16 18.01 15.16 -11.06
CA ILE A 16 16.59 14.83 -11.26
C ILE A 16 16.01 15.48 -12.52
N THR A 17 16.56 16.60 -12.96
CA THR A 17 16.21 17.28 -14.21
C THR A 17 16.49 16.41 -15.44
N GLU A 18 17.64 15.69 -15.47
CA GLU A 18 17.97 14.75 -16.55
C GLU A 18 17.05 13.52 -16.54
N VAL A 19 16.63 13.07 -15.36
CA VAL A 19 15.65 11.98 -15.23
C VAL A 19 14.27 12.43 -15.73
N ALA A 20 13.87 13.65 -15.41
CA ALA A 20 12.61 14.25 -15.86
C ALA A 20 12.55 14.41 -17.39
N GLU A 21 13.64 14.78 -18.04
CA GLU A 21 13.73 14.89 -19.50
C GLU A 21 13.40 13.56 -20.20
N LYS A 22 13.74 12.41 -19.60
CA LYS A 22 13.42 11.08 -20.15
C LYS A 22 11.92 10.83 -20.28
N ILE A 23 11.12 11.55 -19.50
CA ILE A 23 9.65 11.48 -19.50
C ILE A 23 9.01 12.77 -20.01
N ASN A 24 9.76 13.57 -20.77
CA ASN A 24 9.31 14.80 -21.42
C ASN A 24 8.83 15.89 -20.43
N LEU A 25 9.42 15.95 -19.24
CA LEU A 25 9.24 17.04 -18.28
C LEU A 25 10.43 18.00 -18.34
N SER A 26 10.14 19.30 -18.34
CA SER A 26 11.14 20.38 -18.30
C SER A 26 11.45 20.79 -16.86
N PHE A 27 12.46 21.64 -16.69
CA PHE A 27 12.79 22.24 -15.40
C PHE A 27 11.60 22.99 -14.77
N ASP A 28 10.81 23.70 -15.58
CA ASP A 28 9.65 24.48 -15.09
C ASP A 28 8.48 23.61 -14.62
N ASP A 29 8.51 22.30 -14.92
CA ASP A 29 7.53 21.33 -14.47
C ASP A 29 7.82 20.75 -13.08
N LEU A 30 8.96 21.11 -12.51
CA LEU A 30 9.51 20.52 -11.30
C LEU A 30 9.63 21.52 -10.16
N GLU A 31 9.16 21.13 -8.98
CA GLU A 31 9.56 21.74 -7.72
C GLU A 31 10.71 20.91 -7.13
N LEU A 32 11.93 21.43 -7.18
CA LEU A 32 13.13 20.72 -6.77
C LEU A 32 13.23 20.55 -5.24
N HIS A 33 13.46 19.34 -4.80
CA HIS A 33 13.82 18.99 -3.42
C HIS A 33 15.28 18.51 -3.36
N GLY A 34 16.22 19.42 -3.57
CA GLY A 34 17.64 19.12 -3.75
C GLY A 34 17.94 18.64 -5.17
N LYS A 35 19.09 17.96 -5.33
CA LYS A 35 19.62 17.60 -6.66
C LYS A 35 18.93 16.37 -7.27
N TYR A 36 18.41 15.47 -6.47
CA TYR A 36 18.03 14.12 -6.88
C TYR A 36 16.55 13.78 -6.67
N LYS A 37 15.75 14.73 -6.21
CA LYS A 37 14.32 14.59 -5.95
C LYS A 37 13.58 15.81 -6.43
N ALA A 38 12.35 15.62 -6.92
CA ALA A 38 11.47 16.74 -7.27
C ALA A 38 10.01 16.35 -7.08
N LYS A 39 9.14 17.31 -6.87
CA LYS A 39 7.70 17.18 -7.04
C LYS A 39 7.30 17.66 -8.42
N ILE A 40 6.18 17.14 -8.93
CA ILE A 40 5.63 17.55 -10.22
C ILE A 40 4.61 18.66 -10.00
N GLU A 41 4.77 19.78 -10.71
CA GLU A 41 3.85 20.91 -10.64
C GLU A 41 2.46 20.57 -11.21
N PHE A 42 1.42 21.22 -10.68
CA PHE A 42 0.03 20.94 -11.09
C PHE A 42 -0.21 21.19 -12.58
N ASP A 43 0.37 22.27 -13.15
CA ASP A 43 0.23 22.59 -14.57
C ASP A 43 0.86 21.50 -15.46
N ALA A 44 1.95 20.88 -15.00
CA ALA A 44 2.54 19.74 -15.67
C ALA A 44 1.61 18.51 -15.63
N LEU A 45 1.05 18.20 -14.46
CA LEU A 45 0.08 17.09 -14.31
C LEU A 45 -1.13 17.26 -15.22
N GLU A 46 -1.68 18.48 -15.33
CA GLU A 46 -2.81 18.76 -16.22
C GLU A 46 -2.42 18.64 -17.71
N ARG A 47 -1.23 19.10 -18.08
CA ARG A 47 -0.75 18.98 -19.45
C ARG A 47 -0.49 17.53 -19.84
N MET A 48 0.03 16.72 -18.93
CA MET A 48 0.32 15.29 -19.16
C MET A 48 -0.92 14.49 -19.52
N LYS A 49 -2.09 14.83 -18.99
CA LYS A 49 -3.38 14.19 -19.31
C LYS A 49 -3.73 14.14 -20.80
N LYS A 50 -3.06 14.97 -21.64
CA LYS A 50 -3.25 14.97 -23.08
C LYS A 50 -2.47 13.86 -23.80
N ASN A 51 -1.51 13.24 -23.12
CA ASN A 51 -0.72 12.14 -23.67
C ASN A 51 -1.53 10.83 -23.61
N PRO A 52 -1.30 9.88 -24.53
CA PRO A 52 -1.91 8.55 -24.43
C PRO A 52 -1.45 7.84 -23.14
N GLU A 53 -2.32 7.00 -22.61
CA GLU A 53 -1.98 6.17 -21.45
C GLU A 53 -1.16 4.94 -21.85
N GLY A 54 -0.14 4.64 -21.06
CA GLY A 54 0.63 3.41 -21.18
C GLY A 54 -0.09 2.16 -20.64
N LYS A 55 0.59 1.03 -20.74
CA LYS A 55 0.14 -0.26 -20.19
C LYS A 55 0.44 -0.32 -18.69
N LEU A 56 -0.59 -0.63 -17.89
CA LEU A 56 -0.49 -0.71 -16.44
C LEU A 56 -0.22 -2.15 -16.00
N ILE A 57 0.87 -2.37 -15.28
CA ILE A 57 1.26 -3.64 -14.70
C ILE A 57 1.13 -3.56 -13.19
N LEU A 58 0.29 -4.41 -12.62
CA LEU A 58 0.17 -4.55 -11.17
C LEU A 58 1.08 -5.68 -10.68
N VAL A 59 2.04 -5.36 -9.82
CA VAL A 59 2.84 -6.36 -9.12
C VAL A 59 2.25 -6.58 -7.73
N THR A 60 1.91 -7.83 -7.45
CA THR A 60 1.43 -8.30 -6.15
C THR A 60 2.19 -9.54 -5.74
N SER A 61 1.79 -10.22 -4.68
CA SER A 61 2.50 -11.42 -4.20
C SER A 61 1.54 -12.46 -3.59
N ILE A 62 2.07 -13.61 -3.29
CA ILE A 62 1.45 -14.58 -2.38
C ILE A 62 1.33 -14.00 -0.97
N ASN A 63 0.63 -14.67 -0.04
CA ASN A 63 0.63 -14.24 1.35
C ASN A 63 2.07 -14.16 1.88
N PRO A 64 2.49 -13.01 2.44
CA PRO A 64 3.86 -12.82 2.86
C PRO A 64 4.23 -13.67 4.07
N THR A 65 5.52 -13.92 4.20
CA THR A 65 6.13 -14.49 5.40
C THR A 65 6.87 -13.41 6.18
N PRO A 66 7.27 -13.66 7.43
CA PRO A 66 8.09 -12.72 8.19
C PRO A 66 9.46 -12.39 7.55
N ALA A 67 9.87 -13.15 6.52
CA ALA A 67 11.12 -12.91 5.80
C ALA A 67 10.97 -11.90 4.64
N GLY A 68 9.72 -11.61 4.22
CA GLY A 68 9.41 -10.80 3.05
C GLY A 68 9.60 -11.55 1.72
N GLU A 69 8.87 -11.16 0.68
CA GLU A 69 8.89 -11.82 -0.64
C GLU A 69 9.65 -11.02 -1.70
N GLY A 70 10.18 -9.84 -1.34
CA GLY A 70 10.93 -9.01 -2.28
C GLY A 70 10.09 -8.40 -3.40
N LYS A 71 8.80 -8.16 -3.16
CA LYS A 71 7.88 -7.61 -4.15
C LYS A 71 8.36 -6.28 -4.72
N SER A 72 8.75 -5.32 -3.88
CA SER A 72 9.25 -4.01 -4.35
C SER A 72 10.54 -4.15 -5.16
N THR A 73 11.42 -5.08 -4.78
CA THR A 73 12.65 -5.43 -5.53
C THR A 73 12.30 -5.93 -6.93
N VAL A 74 11.34 -6.87 -7.04
CA VAL A 74 10.89 -7.38 -8.35
C VAL A 74 10.19 -6.27 -9.15
N THR A 75 9.38 -5.43 -8.53
CA THR A 75 8.70 -4.30 -9.18
C THR A 75 9.72 -3.35 -9.83
N ILE A 76 10.76 -2.96 -9.10
CA ILE A 76 11.80 -2.05 -9.57
C ILE A 76 12.65 -2.73 -10.65
N GLY A 77 13.11 -3.95 -10.38
CA GLY A 77 13.93 -4.71 -11.33
C GLY A 77 13.21 -5.01 -12.65
N LEU A 78 11.90 -5.27 -12.60
CA LEU A 78 11.06 -5.43 -13.79
C LEU A 78 10.96 -4.12 -14.59
N GLY A 79 10.79 -2.98 -13.92
CA GLY A 79 10.78 -1.67 -14.56
C GLY A 79 12.08 -1.37 -15.28
N ASP A 80 13.21 -1.64 -14.63
CA ASP A 80 14.56 -1.50 -15.22
C ASP A 80 14.75 -2.48 -16.39
N ALA A 81 14.29 -3.72 -16.28
CA ALA A 81 14.39 -4.74 -17.33
C ALA A 81 13.56 -4.38 -18.56
N LEU A 82 12.33 -3.87 -18.37
CA LEU A 82 11.49 -3.36 -19.45
C LEU A 82 12.18 -2.22 -20.22
N ASN A 83 12.78 -1.26 -19.51
CA ASN A 83 13.58 -0.21 -20.16
C ASN A 83 14.77 -0.79 -20.91
N LYS A 84 15.45 -1.78 -20.36
CA LYS A 84 16.60 -2.44 -20.99
C LYS A 84 16.24 -3.13 -22.30
N ILE A 85 15.04 -3.70 -22.41
CA ILE A 85 14.54 -4.28 -23.69
C ILE A 85 13.89 -3.26 -24.63
N GLY A 86 14.05 -1.96 -24.35
CA GLY A 86 13.60 -0.87 -25.22
C GLY A 86 12.13 -0.45 -25.02
N LYS A 87 11.51 -0.82 -23.91
CA LYS A 87 10.15 -0.38 -23.55
C LYS A 87 10.22 0.81 -22.63
N LYS A 88 9.76 1.98 -23.06
CA LYS A 88 9.74 3.19 -22.23
C LYS A 88 8.87 2.97 -20.98
N THR A 89 9.50 2.75 -19.83
CA THR A 89 8.84 2.35 -18.60
C THR A 89 9.04 3.37 -17.49
N VAL A 90 7.98 3.60 -16.73
CA VAL A 90 7.97 4.40 -15.49
C VAL A 90 7.47 3.52 -14.36
N ILE A 91 8.03 3.71 -13.16
CA ILE A 91 7.64 2.95 -11.97
C ILE A 91 6.82 3.86 -11.06
N ALA A 92 5.80 3.32 -10.39
CA ALA A 92 5.00 4.03 -9.40
C ALA A 92 4.91 3.22 -8.10
N LEU A 93 5.45 3.75 -7.00
CA LEU A 93 5.63 3.07 -5.72
C LEU A 93 4.99 3.84 -4.57
N ARG A 94 4.80 3.14 -3.45
CA ARG A 94 4.44 3.76 -2.19
C ARG A 94 5.66 4.37 -1.50
N GLU A 95 5.42 5.45 -0.77
CA GLU A 95 6.37 6.04 0.15
C GLU A 95 6.43 5.20 1.44
N PRO A 96 7.62 4.84 1.96
CA PRO A 96 7.75 4.09 3.21
C PRO A 96 7.41 4.93 4.43
N SER A 97 6.84 4.28 5.45
CA SER A 97 6.61 4.84 6.78
C SER A 97 7.83 4.63 7.68
N LEU A 98 8.16 5.62 8.49
CA LEU A 98 9.32 5.58 9.39
C LEU A 98 9.16 4.53 10.50
N GLY A 99 7.93 4.25 10.95
CA GLY A 99 7.68 3.25 11.98
C GLY A 99 8.22 1.85 11.63
N PRO A 100 7.86 1.25 10.49
CA PRO A 100 8.46 -0.01 10.01
C PRO A 100 9.97 0.08 9.79
N VAL A 101 10.49 1.18 9.27
CA VAL A 101 11.93 1.40 9.04
C VAL A 101 12.70 1.27 10.35
N MET A 102 12.22 1.92 11.42
CA MET A 102 12.82 1.84 12.76
C MET A 102 12.53 0.50 13.47
N GLY A 103 11.45 -0.17 13.10
CA GLY A 103 10.90 -1.36 13.80
C GLY A 103 11.40 -2.69 13.27
N ILE A 104 10.79 -3.14 12.19
CA ILE A 104 11.02 -4.49 11.65
C ILE A 104 11.74 -4.33 10.37
N LYS A 105 12.61 -4.08 9.87
CA LYS A 105 13.18 -4.05 8.52
C LYS A 105 12.14 -4.01 7.39
N GLY A 106 12.27 -3.13 6.46
CA GLY A 106 11.49 -3.09 5.23
C GLY A 106 11.14 -1.68 4.81
N GLY A 107 12.06 -0.98 4.18
CA GLY A 107 11.76 0.16 3.34
C GLY A 107 11.07 -0.29 2.03
N ALA A 108 10.34 0.61 1.38
CA ALA A 108 9.72 0.36 0.08
C ALA A 108 10.64 0.73 -1.10
N THR A 109 11.94 0.77 -0.89
CA THR A 109 12.94 1.22 -1.89
C THR A 109 13.56 0.08 -2.71
N GLY A 110 13.11 -1.16 -2.51
CA GLY A 110 13.71 -2.34 -3.13
C GLY A 110 14.95 -2.82 -2.40
N GLY A 111 15.81 -3.57 -3.08
CA GLY A 111 17.05 -4.10 -2.51
C GLY A 111 18.04 -4.57 -3.57
N GLY A 112 19.30 -4.76 -3.18
CA GLY A 112 20.39 -5.13 -4.08
C GLY A 112 20.57 -4.12 -5.21
N TYR A 113 20.66 -4.62 -6.42
CA TYR A 113 20.75 -3.80 -7.63
C TYR A 113 19.38 -3.37 -8.20
N ALA A 114 18.29 -3.66 -7.52
CA ALA A 114 16.94 -3.20 -7.88
C ALA A 114 16.41 -2.26 -6.79
N GLN A 115 16.86 -1.01 -6.80
CA GLN A 115 16.52 0.02 -5.81
C GLN A 115 16.10 1.33 -6.48
N VAL A 116 15.20 2.08 -5.81
CA VAL A 116 14.96 3.51 -6.06
C VAL A 116 15.80 4.36 -5.13
N LEU A 117 16.34 5.45 -5.66
CA LEU A 117 17.32 6.31 -5.00
C LEU A 117 16.90 7.79 -5.06
N PRO A 118 17.28 8.62 -4.07
CA PRO A 118 18.16 8.34 -2.93
C PRO A 118 17.47 7.55 -1.82
N MET A 119 17.97 6.37 -1.48
CA MET A 119 17.36 5.42 -0.56
C MET A 119 17.25 5.98 0.87
N GLU A 120 18.28 6.66 1.36
CA GLU A 120 18.30 7.24 2.71
C GLU A 120 17.15 8.25 2.87
N ASP A 121 17.02 9.19 1.94
CA ASP A 121 16.00 10.24 1.99
C ASP A 121 14.60 9.63 1.92
N ILE A 122 14.37 8.68 1.01
CA ILE A 122 13.06 8.04 0.84
C ILE A 122 12.62 7.30 2.11
N ASN A 123 13.55 6.62 2.80
CA ASN A 123 13.24 5.84 4.00
C ASN A 123 13.18 6.68 5.29
N LEU A 124 13.75 7.87 5.33
CA LEU A 124 13.79 8.72 6.53
C LEU A 124 12.87 9.94 6.38
N HIS A 125 13.37 11.02 5.78
CA HIS A 125 12.63 12.25 5.53
C HIS A 125 12.70 12.58 4.04
N PHE A 126 11.67 12.20 3.30
CA PHE A 126 11.69 12.26 1.85
C PHE A 126 11.52 13.70 1.33
N THR A 127 10.27 14.14 1.20
CA THR A 127 9.91 15.48 0.74
C THR A 127 8.94 16.19 1.69
N GLY A 128 8.67 15.58 2.84
CA GLY A 128 7.81 16.12 3.88
C GLY A 128 6.35 15.67 3.84
N ASP A 129 5.98 14.74 2.96
CA ASP A 129 4.58 14.32 2.81
C ASP A 129 4.03 13.65 4.08
N MET A 130 4.80 12.74 4.70
CA MET A 130 4.41 12.10 5.96
C MET A 130 4.25 13.12 7.08
N HIS A 131 5.12 14.13 7.13
CA HIS A 131 5.04 15.21 8.11
C HIS A 131 3.80 16.09 7.88
N ALA A 132 3.49 16.45 6.63
CA ALA A 132 2.31 17.23 6.31
C ALA A 132 1.02 16.49 6.65
N ILE A 133 0.94 15.18 6.37
CA ILE A 133 -0.21 14.33 6.73
C ILE A 133 -0.37 14.26 8.26
N THR A 134 0.71 14.01 8.99
CA THR A 134 0.73 13.99 10.46
C THR A 134 0.24 15.32 11.02
N THR A 135 0.75 16.43 10.48
CA THR A 135 0.37 17.79 10.91
C THR A 135 -1.11 18.08 10.63
N ALA A 136 -1.59 17.77 9.43
CA ALA A 136 -3.00 17.98 9.07
C ALA A 136 -3.93 17.15 9.96
N ASN A 137 -3.60 15.88 10.20
CA ASN A 137 -4.39 15.00 11.05
C ASN A 137 -4.46 15.51 12.49
N ASN A 138 -3.34 15.94 13.04
CA ASN A 138 -3.27 16.41 14.43
C ASN A 138 -3.84 17.84 14.58
N ALA A 139 -3.73 18.68 13.55
CA ALA A 139 -4.45 19.95 13.49
C ALA A 139 -5.96 19.76 13.55
N LEU A 140 -6.50 18.77 12.82
CA LEU A 140 -7.92 18.42 12.90
C LEU A 140 -8.31 17.99 14.32
N SER A 141 -7.50 17.18 14.99
CA SER A 141 -7.73 16.80 16.39
C SER A 141 -7.76 18.02 17.32
N ALA A 142 -6.82 18.94 17.15
CA ALA A 142 -6.77 20.17 17.95
C ALA A 142 -7.97 21.09 17.70
N LEU A 143 -8.40 21.24 16.44
CA LEU A 143 -9.55 22.05 16.06
C LEU A 143 -10.86 21.45 16.58
N LEU A 144 -11.01 20.13 16.55
CA LEU A 144 -12.15 19.41 17.12
C LEU A 144 -12.23 19.60 18.64
N ASP A 145 -11.12 19.38 19.35
CA ASP A 145 -11.08 19.57 20.81
C ASP A 145 -11.30 21.05 21.21
N ASN A 146 -10.77 21.97 20.41
CA ASN A 146 -11.04 23.40 20.60
C ASN A 146 -12.54 23.75 20.40
N HIS A 147 -13.20 23.17 19.38
CA HIS A 147 -14.64 23.37 19.19
C HIS A 147 -15.45 22.89 20.41
N ILE A 148 -15.13 21.69 20.93
CA ILE A 148 -15.80 21.15 22.13
C ILE A 148 -15.58 22.06 23.34
N HIS A 149 -14.35 22.59 23.51
CA HIS A 149 -13.98 23.45 24.62
C HIS A 149 -14.62 24.85 24.56
N GLN A 150 -14.75 25.43 23.37
CA GLN A 150 -15.19 26.82 23.13
C GLN A 150 -16.71 26.98 22.95
N GLY A 151 -17.50 26.07 23.49
CA GLY A 151 -18.95 26.18 23.50
C GLY A 151 -19.70 25.04 22.85
N ASN A 152 -19.05 24.22 22.00
CA ASN A 152 -19.59 22.99 21.43
C ASN A 152 -20.94 23.20 20.69
N ASP A 153 -21.00 24.21 19.83
CA ASP A 153 -22.24 24.57 19.09
C ASP A 153 -22.78 23.41 18.23
N LEU A 154 -21.94 22.46 17.82
CA LEU A 154 -22.34 21.25 17.10
C LEU A 154 -22.87 20.14 18.01
N ASN A 155 -23.00 20.36 19.32
CA ASN A 155 -23.53 19.40 20.30
C ASN A 155 -22.78 18.04 20.27
N ILE A 156 -21.46 18.04 20.12
CA ILE A 156 -20.63 16.84 20.06
C ILE A 156 -20.59 16.16 21.44
N ASP A 157 -20.85 14.85 21.48
CA ASP A 157 -20.59 14.03 22.65
C ASP A 157 -19.09 13.67 22.69
N ALA A 158 -18.33 14.23 23.63
CA ALA A 158 -16.89 13.99 23.78
C ALA A 158 -16.53 12.52 23.95
N ARG A 159 -17.47 11.66 24.39
CA ARG A 159 -17.30 10.19 24.49
C ARG A 159 -17.47 9.48 23.13
N ARG A 160 -17.92 10.19 22.09
CA ARG A 160 -18.20 9.69 20.76
C ARG A 160 -17.31 10.32 19.69
N VAL A 161 -16.18 10.87 20.09
CA VAL A 161 -15.11 11.28 19.18
C VAL A 161 -14.46 10.00 18.65
N ILE A 162 -14.41 9.86 17.33
CA ILE A 162 -13.81 8.71 16.65
C ILE A 162 -12.49 9.06 15.95
N TRP A 163 -12.18 10.34 15.82
CA TRP A 163 -10.95 10.85 15.25
C TRP A 163 -9.81 10.74 16.24
N LYS A 164 -8.72 10.07 15.82
CA LYS A 164 -7.50 9.92 16.63
C LYS A 164 -6.38 10.80 16.13
N ARG A 165 -5.41 11.06 16.99
CA ARG A 165 -4.12 11.63 16.63
C ARG A 165 -3.27 10.62 15.88
N VAL A 166 -2.19 11.07 15.25
CA VAL A 166 -1.24 10.18 14.56
C VAL A 166 0.20 10.56 14.84
N VAL A 167 1.07 9.57 14.71
CA VAL A 167 2.53 9.73 14.66
C VAL A 167 3.10 8.67 13.72
N ASP A 168 4.11 9.02 12.91
CA ASP A 168 4.71 8.06 11.97
C ASP A 168 5.81 7.20 12.63
N LEU A 169 5.48 6.60 13.76
CA LEU A 169 6.32 5.70 14.55
C LEU A 169 5.51 4.53 15.10
N ASN A 170 6.20 3.45 15.47
CA ASN A 170 5.62 2.34 16.19
C ASN A 170 5.71 2.62 17.72
N ASP A 171 4.59 2.98 18.33
CA ASP A 171 4.54 3.28 19.77
C ASP A 171 3.26 2.72 20.40
N ARG A 172 3.37 1.54 21.01
CA ARG A 172 2.22 0.86 21.64
C ARG A 172 1.66 1.59 22.86
N GLU A 173 2.46 2.43 23.52
CA GLU A 173 2.03 3.18 24.71
C GLU A 173 1.01 4.29 24.36
N LEU A 174 0.97 4.70 23.10
CA LEU A 174 0.05 5.74 22.62
C LEU A 174 -1.31 5.20 22.14
N ARG A 175 -1.57 3.89 22.22
CA ARG A 175 -2.84 3.31 21.72
C ARG A 175 -4.06 3.84 22.44
N HIS A 176 -3.93 4.08 23.76
CA HIS A 176 -4.98 4.62 24.63
C HIS A 176 -4.37 5.64 25.56
N ILE A 177 -4.83 6.89 25.48
CA ILE A 177 -4.38 8.00 26.31
C ILE A 177 -5.58 8.81 26.80
N THR A 178 -5.36 9.64 27.78
CA THR A 178 -6.33 10.65 28.20
C THR A 178 -5.82 12.04 27.82
N VAL A 179 -6.65 12.83 27.15
CA VAL A 179 -6.37 14.23 26.80
C VAL A 179 -7.25 15.18 27.60
N GLY A 180 -6.91 16.48 27.61
CA GLY A 180 -7.70 17.53 28.22
C GLY A 180 -7.58 17.58 29.75
N LEU A 181 -6.56 16.98 30.37
CA LEU A 181 -6.31 17.06 31.80
C LEU A 181 -5.74 18.42 32.20
N GLY A 182 -5.85 18.79 33.51
CA GLY A 182 -5.30 20.01 34.06
C GLY A 182 -6.34 21.08 34.39
N GLY A 183 -7.62 20.72 34.41
CA GLY A 183 -8.73 21.58 34.80
C GLY A 183 -9.42 22.29 33.64
N PRO A 184 -10.48 23.07 33.92
CA PRO A 184 -11.42 23.57 32.89
C PRO A 184 -10.80 24.45 31.81
N ILE A 185 -9.67 25.10 32.09
CA ILE A 185 -8.97 25.98 31.15
C ILE A 185 -8.19 25.20 30.07
N ASN A 186 -7.93 23.89 30.30
CA ASN A 186 -7.12 23.05 29.41
C ASN A 186 -7.94 22.17 28.45
N GLY A 187 -9.27 22.12 28.58
CA GLY A 187 -10.12 21.36 27.71
C GLY A 187 -11.09 20.44 28.43
N VAL A 188 -11.71 19.55 27.70
CA VAL A 188 -12.65 18.53 28.19
C VAL A 188 -11.93 17.19 28.25
N PRO A 189 -11.77 16.57 29.44
CA PRO A 189 -11.12 15.25 29.54
C PRO A 189 -11.87 14.18 28.75
N ARG A 190 -11.16 13.47 27.90
CA ARG A 190 -11.69 12.35 27.14
C ARG A 190 -10.62 11.32 26.81
N GLU A 191 -11.05 10.11 26.46
CA GLU A 191 -10.18 9.11 25.87
C GLU A 191 -9.79 9.52 24.44
N ASP A 192 -8.55 9.27 24.09
CA ASP A 192 -7.97 9.43 22.76
C ASP A 192 -6.94 8.31 22.51
N GLY A 193 -6.24 8.37 21.42
CA GLY A 193 -5.14 7.48 21.07
C GLY A 193 -4.43 7.99 19.82
N PHE A 194 -3.35 7.31 19.49
CA PHE A 194 -2.62 7.54 18.23
C PHE A 194 -2.73 6.33 17.32
N ASP A 195 -2.97 6.58 16.06
CA ASP A 195 -2.71 5.62 14.98
C ASP A 195 -1.36 5.97 14.32
N ILE A 196 -0.76 5.03 13.61
CA ILE A 196 0.39 5.36 12.76
C ILE A 196 -0.08 6.23 11.58
N THR A 197 0.71 7.20 11.16
CA THR A 197 0.32 8.18 10.11
C THR A 197 -0.22 7.52 8.85
N VAL A 198 0.37 6.42 8.42
CA VAL A 198 -0.03 5.66 7.22
C VAL A 198 -1.35 4.87 7.37
N ALA A 199 -1.91 4.79 8.59
CA ALA A 199 -3.24 4.26 8.86
C ALA A 199 -4.33 5.35 8.85
N SER A 200 -3.96 6.62 8.77
CA SER A 200 -4.89 7.74 8.83
C SER A 200 -5.79 7.79 7.60
N GLU A 201 -7.00 8.32 7.81
CA GLU A 201 -7.91 8.59 6.69
C GLU A 201 -7.35 9.66 5.75
N ILE A 202 -6.60 10.65 6.27
CA ILE A 202 -5.95 11.68 5.45
C ILE A 202 -4.92 11.08 4.49
N MET A 203 -4.15 10.06 4.93
CA MET A 203 -3.26 9.32 4.02
C MET A 203 -4.05 8.65 2.89
N ALA A 204 -5.15 7.99 3.20
CA ALA A 204 -6.01 7.35 2.20
C ALA A 204 -6.62 8.39 1.23
N ILE A 205 -7.09 9.52 1.76
CA ILE A 205 -7.63 10.64 0.97
C ILE A 205 -6.57 11.19 0.01
N LEU A 206 -5.37 11.48 0.49
CA LEU A 206 -4.28 11.98 -0.36
C LEU A 206 -3.96 11.01 -1.51
N CYS A 207 -4.02 9.71 -1.25
CA CYS A 207 -3.78 8.68 -2.27
C CYS A 207 -4.93 8.50 -3.27
N LEU A 208 -6.17 8.82 -2.90
CA LEU A 208 -7.36 8.66 -3.75
C LEU A 208 -7.82 9.96 -4.40
N ALA A 209 -7.34 11.11 -3.94
CA ALA A 209 -7.67 12.40 -4.52
C ALA A 209 -7.12 12.54 -5.94
N THR A 210 -7.92 13.17 -6.81
CA THR A 210 -7.59 13.39 -8.23
C THR A 210 -7.05 14.77 -8.53
N ASP A 211 -7.28 15.71 -7.63
CA ASP A 211 -6.82 17.10 -7.68
C ASP A 211 -7.09 17.80 -6.32
N ILE A 212 -6.78 19.10 -6.22
CA ILE A 212 -6.98 19.89 -5.00
C ILE A 212 -8.47 20.04 -4.62
N GLU A 213 -9.36 20.19 -5.57
CA GLU A 213 -10.79 20.34 -5.26
C GLU A 213 -11.39 19.02 -4.76
N ASP A 214 -10.98 17.89 -5.35
CA ASP A 214 -11.35 16.58 -4.85
C ASP A 214 -10.75 16.31 -3.45
N LEU A 215 -9.52 16.74 -3.21
CA LEU A 215 -8.90 16.69 -1.87
C LEU A 215 -9.76 17.43 -0.85
N LYS A 216 -10.13 18.68 -1.11
CA LYS A 216 -10.97 19.50 -0.21
C LYS A 216 -12.34 18.85 0.02
N ARG A 217 -12.98 18.38 -1.04
CA ARG A 217 -14.27 17.69 -0.95
C ARG A 217 -14.20 16.43 -0.09
N ARG A 218 -13.16 15.61 -0.27
CA ARG A 218 -12.91 14.41 0.55
C ARG A 218 -12.64 14.76 2.00
N LEU A 219 -11.79 15.75 2.26
CA LEU A 219 -11.51 16.23 3.62
C LEU A 219 -12.80 16.71 4.33
N SER A 220 -13.65 17.46 3.63
CA SER A 220 -14.94 17.93 4.15
C SER A 220 -15.84 16.78 4.63
N ASN A 221 -15.79 15.62 3.97
CA ASN A 221 -16.64 14.47 4.26
C ASN A 221 -16.11 13.57 5.41
N ILE A 222 -14.93 13.82 5.95
CA ILE A 222 -14.41 13.05 7.09
C ILE A 222 -15.38 13.15 8.27
N VAL A 223 -15.80 12.01 8.81
CA VAL A 223 -16.58 11.94 10.05
C VAL A 223 -15.63 11.91 11.23
N VAL A 224 -15.73 12.87 12.14
CA VAL A 224 -14.81 13.02 13.30
C VAL A 224 -15.41 12.60 14.62
N ALA A 225 -16.74 12.73 14.76
CA ALA A 225 -17.45 12.47 16.00
C ALA A 225 -18.94 12.27 15.75
N TYR A 226 -19.69 11.98 16.82
CA TYR A 226 -21.15 11.99 16.82
C TYR A 226 -21.67 12.93 17.90
N THR A 227 -22.85 13.53 17.65
CA THR A 227 -23.56 14.37 18.61
C THR A 227 -24.16 13.53 19.75
N PHE A 228 -24.69 14.19 20.79
CA PHE A 228 -25.50 13.51 21.82
C PHE A 228 -26.72 12.79 21.24
N ASP A 229 -27.26 13.28 20.11
CA ASP A 229 -28.36 12.64 19.36
C ASP A 229 -27.88 11.55 18.39
N ARG A 230 -26.56 11.24 18.38
CA ARG A 230 -25.91 10.23 17.55
C ARG A 230 -25.88 10.56 16.06
N GLU A 231 -25.99 11.81 15.68
CA GLU A 231 -25.80 12.26 14.31
C GLU A 231 -24.29 12.47 14.04
N PRO A 232 -23.77 12.11 12.86
CA PRO A 232 -22.37 12.29 12.52
C PRO A 232 -22.00 13.77 12.40
N VAL A 233 -20.82 14.10 12.85
CA VAL A 233 -20.20 15.42 12.67
C VAL A 233 -19.01 15.29 11.75
N THR A 234 -18.97 16.13 10.72
CA THR A 234 -17.93 16.10 9.69
C THR A 234 -16.94 17.25 9.84
N VAL A 235 -15.84 17.16 9.11
CA VAL A 235 -14.87 18.27 8.96
C VAL A 235 -15.54 19.48 8.30
N GLY A 236 -16.48 19.26 7.36
CA GLY A 236 -17.28 20.32 6.74
C GLY A 236 -18.17 21.06 7.74
N ASP A 237 -18.72 20.36 8.74
CA ASP A 237 -19.48 21.00 9.83
C ASP A 237 -18.58 21.88 10.71
N LEU A 238 -17.34 21.48 10.91
CA LEU A 238 -16.30 22.27 11.57
C LEU A 238 -15.75 23.42 10.70
N LYS A 239 -15.98 23.41 9.38
CA LYS A 239 -15.51 24.39 8.39
C LYS A 239 -13.99 24.56 8.36
N VAL A 240 -13.24 23.45 8.45
CA VAL A 240 -11.77 23.46 8.55
C VAL A 240 -11.08 22.73 7.37
N GLU A 241 -11.82 22.19 6.42
CA GLU A 241 -11.29 21.48 5.25
C GLU A 241 -10.28 22.31 4.43
N GLY A 242 -10.52 23.62 4.32
CA GLY A 242 -9.62 24.54 3.63
C GLY A 242 -8.27 24.67 4.31
N ALA A 243 -8.23 24.73 5.65
CA ALA A 243 -6.99 24.78 6.42
C ALA A 243 -6.19 23.48 6.30
N LEU A 244 -6.87 22.33 6.33
CA LEU A 244 -6.23 21.02 6.15
C LEU A 244 -5.68 20.88 4.72
N ALA A 245 -6.43 21.28 3.70
CA ALA A 245 -5.98 21.28 2.31
C ALA A 245 -4.77 22.19 2.09
N LEU A 246 -4.71 23.35 2.76
CA LEU A 246 -3.57 24.25 2.72
C LEU A 246 -2.29 23.61 3.27
N VAL A 247 -2.38 22.86 4.36
CA VAL A 247 -1.26 22.09 4.92
C VAL A 247 -0.80 21.00 3.97
N LEU A 248 -1.71 20.42 3.19
CA LEU A 248 -1.46 19.29 2.28
C LEU A 248 -1.15 19.71 0.84
N LYS A 249 -1.17 21.01 0.50
CA LYS A 249 -1.11 21.52 -0.88
C LYS A 249 0.13 21.06 -1.67
N ASP A 250 1.27 20.91 -1.01
CA ASP A 250 2.50 20.43 -1.63
C ASP A 250 2.64 18.90 -1.49
N ALA A 251 2.13 18.33 -0.40
CA ALA A 251 2.15 16.89 -0.17
C ALA A 251 1.33 16.10 -1.21
N ILE A 252 0.32 16.69 -1.82
CA ILE A 252 -0.50 16.03 -2.85
C ILE A 252 0.23 15.90 -4.20
N LYS A 253 1.27 16.69 -4.46
CA LYS A 253 2.09 16.59 -5.66
C LYS A 253 2.94 15.31 -5.63
N PRO A 254 2.96 14.48 -6.70
CA PRO A 254 3.79 13.27 -6.74
C PRO A 254 5.28 13.57 -6.70
N ASN A 255 6.05 12.70 -6.06
CA ASN A 255 7.51 12.81 -5.99
C ASN A 255 8.16 12.00 -7.12
N LEU A 256 9.09 12.61 -7.84
CA LEU A 256 9.92 11.99 -8.87
C LEU A 256 11.31 11.67 -8.32
N VAL A 257 11.76 10.46 -8.53
CA VAL A 257 13.09 9.93 -8.23
C VAL A 257 13.56 9.01 -9.35
N GLN A 258 14.63 8.24 -9.13
CA GLN A 258 15.21 7.34 -10.12
C GLN A 258 15.57 5.99 -9.51
N THR A 259 15.68 4.95 -10.35
CA THR A 259 16.33 3.70 -9.95
C THR A 259 17.85 3.80 -10.08
N ILE A 260 18.57 2.77 -9.63
CA ILE A 260 20.03 2.62 -9.88
C ILE A 260 20.35 2.81 -11.37
N TYR A 261 19.49 2.32 -12.25
CA TYR A 261 19.65 2.39 -13.71
C TYR A 261 18.97 3.60 -14.33
N GLN A 262 18.61 4.59 -13.50
CA GLN A 262 18.01 5.87 -13.92
C GLN A 262 16.65 5.71 -14.63
N THR A 263 15.91 4.64 -14.36
CA THR A 263 14.49 4.57 -14.71
C THR A 263 13.74 5.59 -13.86
N PRO A 264 12.90 6.45 -14.45
CA PRO A 264 12.06 7.37 -13.69
C PRO A 264 11.08 6.63 -12.79
N ALA A 265 10.96 7.05 -11.55
CA ALA A 265 10.05 6.46 -10.59
C ALA A 265 9.31 7.54 -9.81
N PHE A 266 7.98 7.40 -9.72
CA PHE A 266 7.14 8.18 -8.81
C PHE A 266 6.99 7.43 -7.50
N VAL A 267 7.31 8.08 -6.38
CA VAL A 267 7.14 7.53 -5.03
C VAL A 267 6.22 8.49 -4.27
N HIS A 268 4.97 8.06 -3.99
CA HIS A 268 3.99 8.99 -3.44
C HIS A 268 2.85 8.28 -2.70
N GLY A 269 2.64 8.65 -1.43
CA GLY A 269 1.65 8.05 -0.55
C GLY A 269 1.99 6.63 -0.12
N GLY A 270 1.63 6.25 1.09
CA GLY A 270 2.04 4.97 1.67
C GLY A 270 1.02 4.31 2.61
N PRO A 271 -0.28 4.20 2.24
CA PRO A 271 -1.25 3.56 3.11
C PRO A 271 -0.94 2.07 3.29
N PHE A 272 -1.12 1.56 4.51
CA PHE A 272 -0.95 0.13 4.77
C PHE A 272 -2.08 -0.70 4.14
N ALA A 273 -1.75 -1.88 3.60
CA ALA A 273 -2.74 -2.73 2.93
C ALA A 273 -3.55 -3.62 3.88
N ASN A 274 -3.12 -3.82 5.12
CA ASN A 274 -3.87 -4.60 6.10
C ASN A 274 -4.89 -3.79 6.91
N ILE A 275 -4.87 -2.45 6.79
CA ILE A 275 -5.75 -1.52 7.52
C ILE A 275 -6.30 -0.39 6.64
N ALA A 276 -5.77 -0.21 5.43
CA ALA A 276 -6.19 0.73 4.40
C ALA A 276 -6.07 0.08 3.02
N HIS A 277 -6.16 0.85 1.93
CA HIS A 277 -6.18 0.27 0.57
C HIS A 277 -4.80 -0.14 0.02
N GLY A 278 -3.71 0.28 0.64
CA GLY A 278 -2.38 -0.28 0.38
C GLY A 278 -1.76 0.03 -0.98
N CYS A 279 -2.16 1.13 -1.63
CA CYS A 279 -1.69 1.50 -2.96
C CYS A 279 -1.12 2.92 -2.94
N ASN A 280 -0.15 3.22 -3.82
CA ASN A 280 0.32 4.59 -4.04
C ASN A 280 -0.79 5.50 -4.61
N SER A 281 -0.51 6.79 -4.70
CA SER A 281 -1.53 7.77 -5.10
C SER A 281 -2.01 7.58 -6.55
N ILE A 282 -3.25 7.99 -6.78
CA ILE A 282 -3.83 8.09 -8.13
C ILE A 282 -3.02 9.07 -8.98
N LEU A 283 -2.61 10.20 -8.41
CA LEU A 283 -1.84 11.21 -9.15
C LEU A 283 -0.49 10.67 -9.64
N ALA A 284 0.23 9.92 -8.78
CA ALA A 284 1.49 9.28 -9.19
C ALA A 284 1.28 8.24 -10.29
N THR A 285 0.26 7.37 -10.16
CA THR A 285 -0.03 6.35 -11.17
C THR A 285 -0.49 6.98 -12.49
N ARG A 286 -1.33 8.02 -12.47
CA ARG A 286 -1.75 8.76 -13.68
C ARG A 286 -0.58 9.46 -14.34
N ALA A 287 0.27 10.15 -13.57
CA ALA A 287 1.48 10.77 -14.09
C ALA A 287 2.36 9.74 -14.82
N ALA A 288 2.58 8.57 -14.19
CA ALA A 288 3.34 7.49 -14.80
C ALA A 288 2.70 6.99 -16.10
N LEU A 289 1.37 6.79 -16.12
CA LEU A 289 0.63 6.33 -17.31
C LEU A 289 0.75 7.28 -18.49
N HIS A 290 0.80 8.58 -18.25
CA HIS A 290 0.94 9.59 -19.30
C HIS A 290 2.40 9.88 -19.70
N CYS A 291 3.37 9.28 -19.02
CA CYS A 291 4.80 9.44 -19.28
C CYS A 291 5.48 8.23 -19.90
N GLY A 292 4.96 7.03 -19.64
CA GLY A 292 5.55 5.76 -20.06
C GLY A 292 4.64 4.97 -21.01
N GLU A 293 5.25 4.14 -21.86
CA GLU A 293 4.52 3.10 -22.61
C GLU A 293 4.09 1.95 -21.71
N TYR A 294 4.87 1.71 -20.65
CA TYR A 294 4.60 0.74 -19.60
C TYR A 294 4.75 1.41 -18.23
N VAL A 295 3.86 1.05 -17.33
CA VAL A 295 3.90 1.49 -15.93
C VAL A 295 3.88 0.27 -15.04
N VAL A 296 4.89 0.13 -14.18
CA VAL A 296 4.96 -0.93 -13.18
C VAL A 296 4.62 -0.33 -11.81
N THR A 297 3.59 -0.82 -11.18
CA THR A 297 3.16 -0.41 -9.85
C THR A 297 2.93 -1.60 -8.95
N GLU A 298 2.87 -1.37 -7.64
CA GLU A 298 2.63 -2.44 -6.67
C GLU A 298 1.45 -2.15 -5.75
N ALA A 299 0.89 -3.21 -5.17
CA ALA A 299 -0.03 -3.14 -4.05
C ALA A 299 0.58 -3.84 -2.81
N GLY A 300 0.22 -3.38 -1.62
CA GLY A 300 0.79 -3.89 -0.36
C GLY A 300 0.38 -5.31 -0.04
N PHE A 301 1.29 -6.09 0.55
CA PHE A 301 1.08 -7.49 0.93
C PHE A 301 0.68 -8.38 -0.25
N GLY A 302 -0.19 -9.37 -0.01
CA GLY A 302 -0.61 -10.35 -1.00
C GLY A 302 -1.74 -9.87 -1.92
N ALA A 303 -2.01 -10.69 -2.94
CA ALA A 303 -3.08 -10.42 -3.91
C ALA A 303 -4.48 -10.43 -3.28
N ASP A 304 -4.64 -11.13 -2.16
CA ASP A 304 -5.87 -11.18 -1.36
C ASP A 304 -6.16 -9.90 -0.55
N LEU A 305 -5.15 -9.06 -0.31
CA LEU A 305 -5.27 -7.79 0.40
C LEU A 305 -5.04 -6.60 -0.53
N GLY A 306 -3.78 -6.24 -0.77
CA GLY A 306 -3.46 -5.08 -1.58
C GLY A 306 -3.89 -5.25 -3.03
N GLY A 307 -3.76 -6.45 -3.60
CA GLY A 307 -4.21 -6.74 -4.97
C GLY A 307 -5.71 -6.54 -5.13
N GLU A 308 -6.51 -7.15 -4.27
CA GLU A 308 -7.97 -6.97 -4.23
C GLU A 308 -8.36 -5.50 -4.10
N LYS A 309 -7.77 -4.77 -3.13
CA LYS A 309 -8.07 -3.35 -2.91
C LYS A 309 -7.61 -2.43 -4.03
N PHE A 310 -6.55 -2.80 -4.73
CA PHE A 310 -6.16 -2.10 -5.95
C PHE A 310 -7.30 -2.16 -6.98
N LEU A 311 -7.86 -3.35 -7.17
CA LEU A 311 -8.92 -3.61 -8.17
C LEU A 311 -10.28 -3.03 -7.73
N ASP A 312 -10.65 -3.17 -6.47
CA ASP A 312 -11.97 -2.81 -5.97
C ASP A 312 -12.08 -1.39 -5.40
N ILE A 313 -10.98 -0.78 -4.96
CA ILE A 313 -10.97 0.59 -4.40
C ILE A 313 -10.23 1.57 -5.31
N LYS A 314 -8.99 1.26 -5.76
CA LYS A 314 -8.19 2.21 -6.53
C LYS A 314 -8.64 2.31 -7.99
N VAL A 315 -8.86 1.19 -8.67
CA VAL A 315 -9.25 1.16 -10.10
C VAL A 315 -10.49 1.99 -10.40
N PRO A 316 -11.56 1.98 -9.58
CA PRO A 316 -12.73 2.83 -9.83
C PRO A 316 -12.41 4.33 -9.87
N SER A 317 -11.50 4.79 -9.01
CA SER A 317 -11.08 6.21 -8.96
C SER A 317 -9.99 6.53 -9.98
N LEU A 318 -9.15 5.56 -10.31
CA LEU A 318 -8.11 5.70 -11.33
C LEU A 318 -8.69 5.74 -12.75
N GLY A 319 -9.76 4.96 -13.01
CA GLY A 319 -10.38 4.81 -14.33
C GLY A 319 -9.61 3.89 -15.28
N LYS A 320 -8.60 3.18 -14.79
CA LYS A 320 -7.75 2.29 -15.58
C LYS A 320 -7.48 1.00 -14.80
N ALA A 321 -7.89 -0.13 -15.35
CA ALA A 321 -7.52 -1.46 -14.85
C ALA A 321 -6.10 -1.86 -15.30
N PRO A 322 -5.44 -2.78 -14.58
CA PRO A 322 -4.17 -3.35 -15.03
C PRO A 322 -4.32 -4.06 -16.38
N ASP A 323 -3.32 -3.93 -17.24
CA ASP A 323 -3.22 -4.72 -18.48
C ASP A 323 -2.71 -6.14 -18.21
N ALA A 324 -1.96 -6.33 -17.12
CA ALA A 324 -1.55 -7.63 -16.59
C ALA A 324 -1.20 -7.54 -15.11
N VAL A 325 -1.19 -8.70 -14.46
CA VAL A 325 -0.78 -8.86 -13.05
C VAL A 325 0.46 -9.75 -12.98
N VAL A 326 1.47 -9.32 -12.22
CA VAL A 326 2.62 -10.15 -11.86
C VAL A 326 2.46 -10.58 -10.41
N ILE A 327 2.43 -11.89 -10.15
CA ILE A 327 2.40 -12.45 -8.79
C ILE A 327 3.80 -12.90 -8.42
N VAL A 328 4.39 -12.23 -7.44
CA VAL A 328 5.70 -12.60 -6.89
C VAL A 328 5.53 -13.75 -5.90
N ALA A 329 6.29 -14.80 -6.11
CA ALA A 329 6.39 -15.93 -5.19
C ALA A 329 7.85 -16.21 -4.85
N THR A 330 8.10 -16.75 -3.65
CA THR A 330 9.41 -17.25 -3.25
C THR A 330 9.29 -18.70 -2.81
N ILE A 331 10.30 -19.50 -3.12
CA ILE A 331 10.37 -20.90 -2.69
C ILE A 331 10.29 -20.99 -1.16
N ARG A 332 10.98 -20.09 -0.46
CA ARG A 332 10.97 -20.00 1.00
C ARG A 332 9.55 -19.80 1.57
N ALA A 333 8.80 -18.85 1.00
CA ALA A 333 7.44 -18.58 1.45
C ALA A 333 6.52 -19.77 1.16
N LEU A 334 6.62 -20.39 0.00
CA LEU A 334 5.82 -21.57 -0.34
C LEU A 334 6.15 -22.76 0.56
N LYS A 335 7.43 -23.02 0.88
CA LYS A 335 7.80 -24.05 1.88
C LYS A 335 7.22 -23.75 3.26
N MET A 336 7.20 -22.48 3.68
CA MET A 336 6.56 -22.10 4.94
C MET A 336 5.05 -22.33 4.89
N HIS A 337 4.37 -21.99 3.80
CA HIS A 337 2.96 -22.32 3.57
C HIS A 337 2.70 -23.83 3.55
N GLY A 338 3.68 -24.64 3.18
CA GLY A 338 3.67 -26.10 3.28
C GLY A 338 4.09 -26.66 4.64
N GLY A 339 4.20 -25.80 5.66
CA GLY A 339 4.41 -26.22 7.06
C GLY A 339 5.87 -26.25 7.54
N VAL A 340 6.86 -25.81 6.73
CA VAL A 340 8.27 -25.75 7.16
C VAL A 340 8.49 -24.59 8.12
N ALA A 341 9.17 -24.84 9.23
CA ALA A 341 9.51 -23.81 10.21
C ALA A 341 10.49 -22.78 9.62
N LYS A 342 10.39 -21.51 10.07
CA LYS A 342 11.23 -20.42 9.59
C LYS A 342 12.74 -20.70 9.67
N THR A 343 13.19 -21.47 10.66
CA THR A 343 14.60 -21.86 10.86
C THR A 343 15.11 -22.80 9.79
N ASP A 344 14.24 -23.55 9.12
CA ASP A 344 14.60 -24.68 8.25
C ASP A 344 14.36 -24.39 6.76
N LEU A 345 13.95 -23.15 6.42
CA LEU A 345 13.60 -22.73 5.05
C LEU A 345 14.76 -22.77 4.04
N SER A 346 16.01 -22.81 4.50
CA SER A 346 17.20 -22.92 3.63
C SER A 346 17.46 -24.35 3.12
N ALA A 347 16.87 -25.38 3.76
CA ALA A 347 17.01 -26.76 3.33
C ALA A 347 16.04 -27.06 2.17
N GLU A 348 16.50 -27.87 1.19
CA GLU A 348 15.63 -28.37 0.11
C GLU A 348 14.46 -29.18 0.68
N ASN A 349 13.25 -28.85 0.25
CA ASN A 349 12.03 -29.58 0.65
C ASN A 349 10.97 -29.49 -0.45
N LEU A 350 11.00 -30.47 -1.36
CA LEU A 350 10.10 -30.53 -2.50
C LEU A 350 8.63 -30.82 -2.09
N ASP A 351 8.42 -31.65 -1.07
CA ASP A 351 7.06 -31.98 -0.62
C ASP A 351 6.37 -30.75 -0.01
N ALA A 352 7.05 -30.04 0.88
CA ALA A 352 6.52 -28.81 1.44
C ALA A 352 6.30 -27.71 0.40
N LEU A 353 7.18 -27.61 -0.61
CA LEU A 353 6.99 -26.70 -1.72
C LEU A 353 5.70 -27.02 -2.51
N LYS A 354 5.47 -28.31 -2.77
CA LYS A 354 4.27 -28.79 -3.46
C LYS A 354 3.00 -28.50 -2.67
N ASP A 355 3.01 -28.77 -1.36
CA ASP A 355 1.88 -28.49 -0.48
C ASP A 355 1.57 -26.99 -0.39
N GLY A 356 2.62 -26.17 -0.23
CA GLY A 356 2.50 -24.72 -0.12
C GLY A 356 2.13 -24.03 -1.44
N PHE A 357 2.33 -24.68 -2.58
CA PHE A 357 1.91 -24.17 -3.89
C PHE A 357 0.41 -23.85 -3.94
N SER A 358 -0.41 -24.50 -3.12
CA SER A 358 -1.83 -24.20 -2.97
C SER A 358 -2.12 -22.71 -2.71
N ASN A 359 -1.24 -22.01 -1.98
CA ASN A 359 -1.35 -20.57 -1.75
C ASN A 359 -1.17 -19.77 -3.04
N LEU A 360 -0.12 -20.05 -3.82
CA LEU A 360 0.11 -19.41 -5.11
C LEU A 360 -1.02 -19.69 -6.11
N ALA A 361 -1.45 -20.95 -6.21
CA ALA A 361 -2.55 -21.35 -7.09
C ALA A 361 -3.84 -20.59 -6.77
N LYS A 362 -4.17 -20.41 -5.48
CA LYS A 362 -5.32 -19.60 -5.05
C LYS A 362 -5.20 -18.15 -5.51
N HIS A 363 -4.04 -17.52 -5.36
CA HIS A 363 -3.81 -16.14 -5.80
C HIS A 363 -3.89 -15.99 -7.32
N ILE A 364 -3.37 -16.93 -8.09
CA ILE A 364 -3.50 -16.96 -9.56
C ILE A 364 -4.99 -16.98 -9.96
N ARG A 365 -5.74 -17.91 -9.39
CA ARG A 365 -7.18 -18.05 -9.65
C ARG A 365 -7.96 -16.81 -9.21
N ASN A 366 -7.57 -16.17 -8.10
CA ASN A 366 -8.19 -14.94 -7.63
C ASN A 366 -8.04 -13.79 -8.64
N MET A 367 -6.84 -13.57 -9.17
CA MET A 367 -6.63 -12.51 -10.17
C MET A 367 -7.35 -12.80 -11.49
N ARG A 368 -7.41 -14.07 -11.89
CA ARG A 368 -8.18 -14.50 -13.08
C ARG A 368 -9.69 -14.31 -12.92
N LYS A 369 -10.23 -14.35 -11.69
CA LYS A 369 -11.64 -14.02 -11.44
C LYS A 369 -12.00 -12.57 -11.79
N TYR A 370 -11.03 -11.67 -11.81
CA TYR A 370 -11.20 -10.31 -12.29
C TYR A 370 -11.00 -10.17 -13.81
N GLY A 371 -10.77 -11.28 -14.53
CA GLY A 371 -10.54 -11.26 -15.97
C GLY A 371 -9.15 -10.76 -16.39
N LEU A 372 -8.16 -10.81 -15.50
CA LEU A 372 -6.83 -10.26 -15.73
C LEU A 372 -5.83 -11.33 -16.17
N PRO A 373 -4.98 -11.06 -17.20
CA PRO A 373 -3.81 -11.88 -17.51
C PRO A 373 -2.82 -11.90 -16.34
N VAL A 374 -2.27 -13.09 -16.05
CA VAL A 374 -1.38 -13.32 -14.91
C VAL A 374 -0.06 -13.93 -15.36
N VAL A 375 1.04 -13.39 -14.83
CA VAL A 375 2.39 -13.96 -14.93
C VAL A 375 2.95 -14.15 -13.52
N VAL A 376 3.61 -15.28 -13.27
CA VAL A 376 4.28 -15.54 -11.98
C VAL A 376 5.76 -15.16 -12.09
N ALA A 377 6.26 -14.43 -11.12
CA ALA A 377 7.68 -14.13 -10.95
C ALA A 377 8.23 -14.89 -9.73
N ILE A 378 9.16 -15.81 -9.95
CA ILE A 378 9.89 -16.48 -8.87
C ILE A 378 11.03 -15.56 -8.45
N ASN A 379 10.92 -14.91 -7.31
CA ASN A 379 12.02 -14.13 -6.75
C ASN A 379 13.05 -15.06 -6.13
N GLU A 380 14.18 -15.23 -6.84
CA GLU A 380 15.23 -16.18 -6.51
C GLU A 380 16.06 -15.74 -5.30
N PHE A 381 16.31 -16.70 -4.41
CA PHE A 381 17.25 -16.57 -3.29
C PHE A 381 18.42 -17.55 -3.44
N VAL A 382 19.58 -17.19 -2.90
CA VAL A 382 20.81 -18.01 -2.96
C VAL A 382 20.61 -19.43 -2.40
N SER A 383 19.65 -19.62 -1.50
CA SER A 383 19.35 -20.92 -0.91
C SER A 383 18.45 -21.82 -1.77
N ASP A 384 17.87 -21.28 -2.84
CA ASP A 384 16.93 -22.02 -3.67
C ASP A 384 17.67 -23.03 -4.54
N THR A 385 17.18 -24.27 -4.61
CA THR A 385 17.81 -25.32 -5.39
C THR A 385 17.21 -25.42 -6.79
N GLU A 386 17.99 -25.89 -7.75
CA GLU A 386 17.53 -26.14 -9.13
C GLU A 386 16.31 -27.06 -9.18
N LYS A 387 16.23 -28.06 -8.28
CA LYS A 387 15.07 -28.95 -8.21
C LYS A 387 13.81 -28.25 -7.71
N GLU A 388 13.95 -27.37 -6.72
CA GLU A 388 12.84 -26.57 -6.21
C GLU A 388 12.34 -25.58 -7.27
N ILE A 389 13.25 -24.91 -7.99
CA ILE A 389 12.91 -24.00 -9.08
C ILE A 389 12.18 -24.77 -10.22
N THR A 390 12.71 -25.93 -10.61
CA THR A 390 12.11 -26.76 -11.66
C THR A 390 10.73 -27.24 -11.26
N LEU A 391 10.56 -27.76 -10.04
CA LEU A 391 9.26 -28.19 -9.53
C LEU A 391 8.24 -27.04 -9.52
N LEU A 392 8.64 -25.84 -9.06
CA LEU A 392 7.73 -24.70 -9.03
C LEU A 392 7.29 -24.28 -10.43
N LYS A 393 8.18 -24.31 -11.42
CA LYS A 393 7.83 -24.05 -12.84
C LYS A 393 6.85 -25.10 -13.37
N GLU A 394 7.08 -26.38 -13.11
CA GLU A 394 6.16 -27.47 -13.50
C GLU A 394 4.77 -27.31 -12.87
N LEU A 395 4.69 -26.91 -11.60
CA LEU A 395 3.42 -26.66 -10.91
C LEU A 395 2.69 -25.44 -11.51
N CYS A 396 3.40 -24.39 -11.88
CA CYS A 396 2.82 -23.24 -12.59
C CYS A 396 2.30 -23.63 -13.99
N GLU A 397 3.02 -24.47 -14.73
CA GLU A 397 2.57 -25.01 -16.03
C GLU A 397 1.28 -25.81 -15.88
N GLN A 398 1.13 -26.60 -14.82
CA GLN A 398 -0.12 -27.33 -14.52
C GLN A 398 -1.30 -26.40 -14.21
N GLU A 399 -1.05 -25.20 -13.68
CA GLU A 399 -2.06 -24.14 -13.49
C GLU A 399 -2.26 -23.27 -14.75
N ASP A 400 -1.62 -23.66 -15.87
CA ASP A 400 -1.68 -22.90 -17.14
C ASP A 400 -1.31 -21.42 -16.97
N VAL A 401 -0.25 -21.13 -16.21
CA VAL A 401 0.26 -19.78 -15.97
C VAL A 401 1.71 -19.67 -16.40
N LYS A 402 2.05 -18.60 -17.11
CA LYS A 402 3.44 -18.29 -17.46
C LYS A 402 4.24 -17.94 -16.19
N VAL A 403 5.47 -18.44 -16.11
CA VAL A 403 6.34 -18.28 -14.96
C VAL A 403 7.77 -18.02 -15.39
N GLU A 404 8.39 -17.01 -14.77
CA GLU A 404 9.79 -16.66 -15.01
C GLU A 404 10.56 -16.47 -13.70
N LEU A 405 11.87 -16.74 -13.77
CA LEU A 405 12.77 -16.48 -12.68
C LEU A 405 13.13 -14.98 -12.66
N ALA A 406 13.15 -14.38 -11.49
CA ALA A 406 13.56 -13.00 -11.26
C ALA A 406 14.76 -12.94 -10.32
N SER A 407 15.97 -12.77 -10.87
CA SER A 407 17.23 -12.63 -10.13
C SER A 407 17.68 -11.18 -10.03
N VAL A 408 16.71 -10.25 -9.94
CA VAL A 408 16.96 -8.80 -10.06
C VAL A 408 17.71 -8.20 -8.88
N TRP A 409 17.62 -8.83 -7.70
CA TRP A 409 18.39 -8.38 -6.53
C TRP A 409 19.89 -8.42 -6.78
N GLU A 410 20.39 -9.50 -7.37
CA GLU A 410 21.80 -9.73 -7.64
C GLU A 410 22.24 -9.14 -8.98
N LYS A 411 21.41 -9.32 -10.03
CA LYS A 411 21.78 -9.04 -11.44
C LYS A 411 21.17 -7.75 -11.99
N GLY A 412 20.39 -7.02 -11.17
CA GLY A 412 19.68 -5.84 -11.64
C GLY A 412 18.76 -6.17 -12.82
N PRO A 413 18.68 -5.30 -13.84
CA PRO A 413 17.77 -5.52 -14.99
C PRO A 413 18.05 -6.81 -15.77
N ASP A 414 19.29 -7.30 -15.81
CA ASP A 414 19.62 -8.55 -16.50
C ASP A 414 18.89 -9.76 -15.91
N GLY A 415 18.68 -9.76 -14.61
CA GLY A 415 17.91 -10.78 -13.91
C GLY A 415 16.41 -10.74 -14.14
N GLY A 416 15.90 -9.74 -14.86
CA GLY A 416 14.46 -9.57 -15.15
C GLY A 416 14.08 -9.59 -16.63
N ILE A 417 15.03 -9.80 -17.54
CA ILE A 417 14.80 -9.70 -18.98
C ILE A 417 13.75 -10.70 -19.47
N ASP A 418 13.83 -11.96 -19.05
CA ASP A 418 12.88 -12.99 -19.48
C ASP A 418 11.48 -12.69 -18.95
N LEU A 419 11.36 -12.29 -17.68
CA LEU A 419 10.10 -11.82 -17.10
C LEU A 419 9.52 -10.64 -17.90
N ALA A 420 10.35 -9.66 -18.27
CA ALA A 420 9.92 -8.50 -19.04
C ALA A 420 9.40 -8.90 -20.43
N LYS A 421 10.09 -9.80 -21.14
CA LYS A 421 9.67 -10.31 -22.46
C LYS A 421 8.36 -11.10 -22.37
N THR A 422 8.27 -12.03 -21.42
CA THR A 422 7.06 -12.83 -21.18
C THR A 422 5.87 -11.95 -20.84
N LEU A 423 6.06 -10.90 -20.04
CA LEU A 423 5.01 -9.96 -19.69
C LEU A 423 4.55 -9.12 -20.90
N VAL A 424 5.48 -8.61 -21.73
CA VAL A 424 5.13 -7.87 -22.96
C VAL A 424 4.34 -8.77 -23.93
N ASP A 425 4.76 -10.03 -24.07
CA ASP A 425 4.05 -11.02 -24.90
C ASP A 425 2.64 -11.30 -24.34
N THR A 426 2.52 -11.49 -23.04
CA THR A 426 1.23 -11.71 -22.36
C THR A 426 0.27 -10.54 -22.60
N ILE A 427 0.72 -9.30 -22.41
CA ILE A 427 -0.11 -8.09 -22.64
C ILE A 427 -0.54 -7.98 -24.12
N ALA A 428 0.30 -8.43 -25.06
CA ALA A 428 0.00 -8.34 -26.48
C ALA A 428 -0.96 -9.43 -26.99
N ASN A 429 -0.95 -10.61 -26.37
CA ASN A 429 -1.59 -11.80 -26.93
C ASN A 429 -2.69 -12.42 -26.05
N GLU A 430 -2.79 -12.08 -24.77
CA GLU A 430 -3.84 -12.58 -23.90
C GLU A 430 -4.98 -11.57 -23.77
N GLU A 431 -6.20 -12.09 -23.67
CA GLU A 431 -7.39 -11.26 -23.50
C GLU A 431 -7.43 -10.67 -22.08
N ASN A 432 -7.76 -9.39 -21.98
CA ASN A 432 -8.04 -8.70 -20.75
C ASN A 432 -9.52 -8.32 -20.72
N ASP A 433 -10.31 -9.06 -19.96
CA ASP A 433 -11.75 -8.83 -19.73
C ASP A 433 -12.01 -8.43 -18.29
N PHE A 434 -11.37 -7.33 -17.87
CA PHE A 434 -11.46 -6.87 -16.47
C PHE A 434 -12.90 -6.55 -16.06
N HIS A 435 -13.34 -7.17 -14.96
CA HIS A 435 -14.62 -6.93 -14.32
C HIS A 435 -14.52 -7.04 -12.79
N SER A 436 -15.43 -6.39 -12.08
CA SER A 436 -15.55 -6.51 -10.63
C SER A 436 -16.19 -7.84 -10.24
N ILE A 437 -15.80 -8.40 -9.11
CA ILE A 437 -16.39 -9.65 -8.56
C ILE A 437 -17.75 -9.43 -7.86
N PHE A 438 -18.14 -8.18 -7.66
CA PHE A 438 -19.44 -7.79 -7.09
C PHE A 438 -19.98 -6.54 -7.80
N SER A 439 -21.27 -6.26 -7.64
CA SER A 439 -21.89 -5.03 -8.14
C SER A 439 -21.55 -3.86 -7.22
N ARG A 440 -20.74 -2.92 -7.71
CA ARG A 440 -20.33 -1.74 -6.93
C ARG A 440 -21.51 -0.84 -6.56
N GLU A 441 -22.54 -0.78 -7.41
CA GLU A 441 -23.68 0.12 -7.25
C GLU A 441 -24.85 -0.52 -6.50
N HIS A 442 -25.04 -1.84 -6.68
CA HIS A 442 -26.23 -2.53 -6.18
C HIS A 442 -25.98 -3.33 -4.91
N ASP A 443 -24.78 -3.89 -4.72
CA ASP A 443 -24.46 -4.67 -3.53
C ASP A 443 -24.21 -3.75 -2.32
N ASP A 444 -24.71 -4.17 -1.17
CA ASP A 444 -24.41 -3.49 0.09
C ASP A 444 -23.10 -4.00 0.72
N LEU A 445 -22.72 -3.43 1.88
CA LEU A 445 -21.48 -3.81 2.56
C LEU A 445 -21.42 -5.28 2.92
N THR A 446 -22.55 -5.88 3.32
CA THR A 446 -22.58 -7.31 3.71
C THR A 446 -22.38 -8.19 2.49
N GLU A 447 -23.07 -7.90 1.40
CA GLU A 447 -22.92 -8.63 0.12
C GLU A 447 -21.49 -8.53 -0.42
N LYS A 448 -20.84 -7.36 -0.34
CA LYS A 448 -19.44 -7.16 -0.74
C LYS A 448 -18.49 -7.94 0.14
N VAL A 449 -18.64 -7.87 1.47
CA VAL A 449 -17.80 -8.63 2.43
C VAL A 449 -17.94 -10.14 2.18
N GLU A 450 -19.17 -10.63 2.08
CA GLU A 450 -19.44 -12.07 1.85
C GLU A 450 -18.86 -12.55 0.51
N THR A 451 -18.95 -11.72 -0.54
CA THR A 451 -18.33 -12.03 -1.84
C THR A 451 -16.81 -12.09 -1.75
N ILE A 452 -16.15 -11.14 -1.12
CA ILE A 452 -14.69 -11.16 -0.93
C ILE A 452 -14.27 -12.38 -0.11
N VAL A 453 -14.97 -12.68 0.98
CA VAL A 453 -14.64 -13.83 1.82
C VAL A 453 -14.79 -15.15 1.06
N ARG A 454 -15.88 -15.33 0.32
CA ARG A 454 -16.12 -16.55 -0.45
C ARG A 454 -15.18 -16.65 -1.67
N GLU A 455 -15.12 -15.61 -2.49
CA GLU A 455 -14.44 -15.69 -3.79
C GLU A 455 -12.92 -15.53 -3.67
N ILE A 456 -12.46 -14.61 -2.83
CA ILE A 456 -11.03 -14.30 -2.70
C ILE A 456 -10.36 -15.11 -1.60
N TYR A 457 -10.98 -15.16 -0.39
CA TYR A 457 -10.35 -15.86 0.72
C TYR A 457 -10.62 -17.38 0.70
N GLY A 458 -11.77 -17.81 0.17
CA GLY A 458 -12.20 -19.21 0.18
C GLY A 458 -12.86 -19.63 1.48
N GLY A 459 -13.36 -18.68 2.27
CA GLY A 459 -14.15 -18.92 3.47
C GLY A 459 -15.61 -19.30 3.19
N ASN A 460 -16.28 -19.81 4.20
CA ASN A 460 -17.68 -20.23 4.12
C ASN A 460 -18.64 -19.10 4.46
N GLU A 461 -18.69 -18.70 5.71
CA GLU A 461 -19.64 -17.71 6.23
C GLU A 461 -18.93 -16.49 6.82
N VAL A 462 -19.66 -15.37 6.90
CA VAL A 462 -19.24 -14.17 7.61
C VAL A 462 -20.05 -14.01 8.87
N ILE A 463 -19.37 -13.93 10.00
CA ILE A 463 -19.98 -13.74 11.31
C ILE A 463 -19.83 -12.27 11.69
N TYR A 464 -20.93 -11.59 11.92
CA TYR A 464 -20.94 -10.20 12.35
C TYR A 464 -21.14 -10.11 13.87
N SER A 465 -20.21 -9.45 14.57
CA SER A 465 -20.37 -9.15 15.98
C SER A 465 -21.62 -8.29 16.23
N LYS A 466 -22.11 -8.27 17.47
CA LYS A 466 -23.22 -7.38 17.85
C LYS A 466 -22.93 -5.90 17.53
N LYS A 467 -21.67 -5.46 17.70
CA LYS A 467 -21.22 -4.11 17.37
C LYS A 467 -21.30 -3.86 15.86
N ALA A 468 -20.79 -4.78 15.06
CA ALA A 468 -20.84 -4.68 13.60
C ALA A 468 -22.28 -4.61 13.07
N GLN A 469 -23.20 -5.43 13.60
CA GLN A 469 -24.62 -5.41 13.23
C GLN A 469 -25.27 -4.05 13.53
N GLN A 470 -24.97 -3.47 14.70
CA GLN A 470 -25.47 -2.13 15.07
C GLN A 470 -24.93 -1.03 14.15
N GLN A 471 -23.66 -1.14 13.76
CA GLN A 471 -23.05 -0.20 12.83
C GLN A 471 -23.63 -0.29 11.44
N LEU A 472 -23.88 -1.48 10.90
CA LEU A 472 -24.56 -1.68 9.60
C LEU A 472 -25.94 -1.01 9.57
N ALA A 473 -26.74 -1.15 10.65
CA ALA A 473 -28.04 -0.47 10.76
C ALA A 473 -27.88 1.06 10.73
N THR A 474 -26.84 1.59 11.38
CA THR A 474 -26.54 3.03 11.36
C THR A 474 -26.08 3.49 9.98
N PHE A 475 -25.19 2.74 9.33
CA PHE A 475 -24.66 3.07 8.00
C PHE A 475 -25.74 3.11 6.93
N LYS A 476 -26.71 2.20 7.00
CA LYS A 476 -27.86 2.20 6.11
C LYS A 476 -28.67 3.49 6.20
N LYS A 477 -28.80 4.08 7.40
CA LYS A 477 -29.48 5.37 7.62
C LYS A 477 -28.81 6.50 6.83
N TYR A 478 -27.46 6.46 6.69
CA TYR A 478 -26.68 7.52 6.04
C TYR A 478 -26.25 7.18 4.60
N GLY A 479 -26.65 6.01 4.06
CA GLY A 479 -26.26 5.55 2.74
C GLY A 479 -24.79 5.11 2.63
N TRP A 480 -24.12 4.88 3.76
CA TRP A 480 -22.73 4.41 3.79
C TRP A 480 -22.60 2.90 3.53
N ASP A 481 -23.71 2.18 3.61
CA ASP A 481 -23.79 0.76 3.29
C ASP A 481 -23.54 0.42 1.82
N ARG A 482 -23.49 1.43 0.93
CA ARG A 482 -23.19 1.26 -0.50
C ARG A 482 -21.72 1.52 -0.86
N LEU A 483 -20.95 2.05 0.08
CA LEU A 483 -19.52 2.35 -0.16
C LEU A 483 -18.71 1.09 -0.42
N PRO A 484 -17.55 1.20 -1.10
CA PRO A 484 -16.55 0.13 -1.15
C PRO A 484 -16.16 -0.35 0.25
N VAL A 485 -15.86 -1.64 0.37
CA VAL A 485 -15.34 -2.23 1.60
C VAL A 485 -13.82 -2.41 1.53
N CYS A 486 -13.15 -2.03 2.60
CA CYS A 486 -11.72 -2.26 2.80
C CYS A 486 -11.56 -3.31 3.91
N MET A 487 -11.28 -4.55 3.52
CA MET A 487 -11.07 -5.63 4.48
C MET A 487 -9.75 -5.43 5.23
N ALA A 488 -9.80 -5.37 6.56
CA ALA A 488 -8.64 -5.28 7.43
C ALA A 488 -8.46 -6.62 8.16
N LYS A 489 -7.47 -7.39 7.75
CA LYS A 489 -7.16 -8.71 8.30
C LYS A 489 -5.65 -8.96 8.37
N THR A 490 -5.26 -10.07 8.95
CA THR A 490 -3.87 -10.54 8.90
C THR A 490 -3.38 -10.68 7.46
N GLN A 491 -2.16 -10.30 7.19
CA GLN A 491 -1.51 -10.48 5.89
C GLN A 491 -0.94 -11.88 5.68
N TYR A 492 -0.82 -12.68 6.73
CA TYR A 492 -0.10 -13.96 6.70
C TYR A 492 -0.94 -15.17 6.28
N SER A 493 -2.24 -14.99 6.12
CA SER A 493 -3.19 -16.05 5.75
C SER A 493 -4.28 -15.50 4.84
N LEU A 494 -4.88 -16.36 4.03
CA LEU A 494 -6.13 -16.07 3.33
C LEU A 494 -7.32 -15.93 4.30
N SER A 495 -7.26 -16.55 5.48
CA SER A 495 -8.27 -16.38 6.54
C SER A 495 -7.95 -15.18 7.45
N ASP A 496 -8.78 -14.92 8.44
CA ASP A 496 -8.53 -13.97 9.54
C ASP A 496 -7.66 -14.55 10.68
N ASP A 497 -7.26 -15.83 10.58
CA ASP A 497 -6.36 -16.51 11.49
C ASP A 497 -4.97 -16.68 10.86
N PRO A 498 -3.91 -16.00 11.39
CA PRO A 498 -2.58 -16.06 10.82
C PRO A 498 -1.90 -17.43 10.88
N SER A 499 -2.43 -18.37 11.66
CA SER A 499 -1.90 -19.74 11.77
C SER A 499 -2.36 -20.66 10.64
N LYS A 500 -3.40 -20.29 9.90
CA LYS A 500 -3.93 -21.06 8.76
C LYS A 500 -3.14 -20.76 7.51
N LEU A 501 -2.14 -21.60 7.23
CA LEU A 501 -1.23 -21.44 6.09
C LEU A 501 -1.79 -22.08 4.80
N GLY A 502 -1.11 -21.87 3.67
CA GLY A 502 -1.50 -22.42 2.37
C GLY A 502 -2.77 -21.80 1.82
N ALA A 503 -3.69 -22.62 1.35
CA ALA A 503 -5.03 -22.24 0.95
C ALA A 503 -6.05 -22.93 1.87
N PRO A 504 -6.34 -22.35 3.05
CA PRO A 504 -7.26 -22.95 4.02
C PRO A 504 -8.67 -23.08 3.43
N ILE A 505 -9.37 -24.10 3.86
CA ILE A 505 -10.77 -24.39 3.54
C ILE A 505 -11.55 -24.57 4.85
N ASP A 506 -12.87 -24.54 4.77
CA ASP A 506 -13.77 -24.78 5.91
C ASP A 506 -13.51 -23.82 7.09
N PHE A 507 -13.47 -22.52 6.80
CA PHE A 507 -13.35 -21.48 7.83
C PHE A 507 -14.37 -20.37 7.60
N ASP A 508 -14.76 -19.73 8.70
CA ASP A 508 -15.58 -18.54 8.70
C ASP A 508 -14.72 -17.32 9.02
N VAL A 509 -15.17 -16.13 8.61
CA VAL A 509 -14.49 -14.85 8.91
C VAL A 509 -15.39 -14.02 9.83
N THR A 510 -14.81 -13.52 10.92
CA THR A 510 -15.56 -12.69 11.87
C THR A 510 -15.27 -11.21 11.66
N ILE A 511 -16.31 -10.43 11.34
CA ILE A 511 -16.24 -8.96 11.34
C ILE A 511 -16.52 -8.46 12.75
N ARG A 512 -15.49 -7.91 13.38
CA ARG A 512 -15.55 -7.39 14.74
C ARG A 512 -16.27 -6.04 14.81
N GLU A 513 -15.95 -5.16 13.86
CA GLU A 513 -16.54 -3.84 13.73
C GLU A 513 -16.26 -3.24 12.35
N PHE A 514 -17.04 -2.21 12.01
CA PHE A 514 -16.80 -1.38 10.85
C PHE A 514 -16.30 0.00 11.26
N VAL A 515 -15.34 0.56 10.49
CA VAL A 515 -14.83 1.91 10.70
C VAL A 515 -15.13 2.75 9.46
N PRO A 516 -15.95 3.81 9.59
CA PRO A 516 -16.26 4.65 8.45
C PRO A 516 -15.04 5.52 8.09
N LYS A 517 -14.65 5.48 6.81
CA LYS A 517 -13.65 6.35 6.19
C LYS A 517 -14.33 7.10 5.04
N ILE A 518 -15.31 7.91 5.39
CA ILE A 518 -16.27 8.50 4.44
C ILE A 518 -15.60 9.52 3.52
N GLY A 519 -14.63 10.27 4.04
CA GLY A 519 -13.79 11.17 3.22
C GLY A 519 -12.96 10.42 2.20
N ALA A 520 -12.37 9.28 2.58
CA ALA A 520 -11.68 8.40 1.65
C ALA A 520 -12.63 7.68 0.68
N GLY A 521 -13.90 7.54 1.05
CA GLY A 521 -14.95 6.93 0.22
C GLY A 521 -15.03 5.41 0.34
N PHE A 522 -14.69 4.84 1.50
CA PHE A 522 -14.85 3.42 1.80
C PHE A 522 -15.14 3.17 3.29
N VAL A 523 -15.55 1.97 3.60
CA VAL A 523 -15.72 1.49 4.98
C VAL A 523 -14.73 0.37 5.25
N VAL A 524 -14.01 0.46 6.38
CA VAL A 524 -13.08 -0.60 6.81
C VAL A 524 -13.85 -1.65 7.59
N ALA A 525 -13.74 -2.91 7.18
CA ALA A 525 -14.25 -4.07 7.91
C ALA A 525 -13.11 -4.74 8.68
N LEU A 526 -13.13 -4.60 10.02
CA LEU A 526 -12.07 -5.12 10.89
C LEU A 526 -12.35 -6.56 11.28
N THR A 527 -11.39 -7.44 10.98
CA THR A 527 -11.36 -8.83 11.47
C THR A 527 -10.27 -8.98 12.53
N GLY A 528 -10.33 -10.03 13.35
CA GLY A 528 -9.27 -10.44 14.28
C GLY A 528 -8.62 -9.27 15.08
N ASP A 529 -7.34 -9.40 15.39
CA ASP A 529 -6.56 -8.46 16.21
C ASP A 529 -5.71 -7.49 15.35
N VAL A 530 -6.33 -6.87 14.34
CA VAL A 530 -5.64 -5.87 13.52
C VAL A 530 -5.48 -4.57 14.29
N MET A 531 -4.24 -4.05 14.37
CA MET A 531 -3.91 -2.83 15.11
C MET A 531 -3.47 -1.71 14.17
N THR A 532 -3.98 -0.51 14.42
CA THR A 532 -3.65 0.72 13.70
C THR A 532 -2.45 1.48 14.29
N MET A 533 -1.95 1.03 15.45
CA MET A 533 -0.70 1.48 16.05
C MET A 533 0.20 0.27 16.36
N PRO A 534 1.16 -0.06 15.46
CA PRO A 534 2.11 -1.14 15.69
C PRO A 534 3.01 -0.87 16.91
N GLY A 535 3.49 -1.94 17.55
CA GLY A 535 4.53 -1.85 18.57
C GLY A 535 5.90 -2.15 18.00
N LEU A 536 6.95 -1.66 18.66
CA LEU A 536 8.32 -2.08 18.34
C LEU A 536 8.53 -3.54 18.72
N PRO A 537 9.31 -4.30 17.93
CA PRO A 537 9.70 -5.68 18.27
C PRO A 537 10.75 -5.68 19.40
N LYS A 538 11.02 -6.86 19.97
CA LYS A 538 12.03 -7.02 21.02
C LYS A 538 13.43 -6.52 20.62
N LYS A 539 13.77 -6.67 19.32
CA LYS A 539 15.01 -6.16 18.72
C LYS A 539 14.64 -5.31 17.51
N PRO A 540 14.36 -4.01 17.70
CA PRO A 540 14.04 -3.12 16.60
C PRO A 540 15.24 -2.86 15.68
N ALA A 541 15.01 -2.61 14.40
CA ALA A 541 16.04 -2.29 13.42
C ALA A 541 16.89 -1.07 13.83
N ALA A 542 16.29 -0.13 14.55
CA ALA A 542 16.97 1.05 15.09
C ALA A 542 18.22 0.74 15.93
N LEU A 543 18.35 -0.46 16.52
CA LEU A 543 19.55 -0.85 17.26
C LEU A 543 20.81 -0.99 16.39
N ASN A 544 20.64 -1.15 15.07
CA ASN A 544 21.71 -1.30 14.11
C ASN A 544 22.00 -0.01 13.32
N MET A 545 21.14 1.01 13.48
CA MET A 545 21.24 2.26 12.74
C MET A 545 22.21 3.23 13.40
N ASN A 546 22.98 3.92 12.56
CA ASN A 546 23.91 4.96 13.00
C ASN A 546 24.12 5.96 11.85
N VAL A 547 24.90 6.99 12.11
CA VAL A 547 25.37 7.99 11.17
C VAL A 547 26.87 8.19 11.32
N ASP A 548 27.60 8.26 10.22
CA ASP A 548 29.03 8.54 10.24
C ASP A 548 29.33 10.05 10.41
N GLU A 549 30.61 10.40 10.54
CA GLU A 549 31.07 11.78 10.69
C GLU A 549 30.76 12.68 9.48
N LYS A 550 30.46 12.09 8.33
CA LYS A 550 30.09 12.79 7.10
C LYS A 550 28.58 12.89 6.87
N GLY A 551 27.80 12.32 7.79
CA GLY A 551 26.34 12.31 7.69
C GLY A 551 25.77 11.17 6.87
N ASN A 552 26.55 10.16 6.48
CA ASN A 552 26.04 8.99 5.77
C ASN A 552 25.37 8.00 6.73
N ALA A 553 24.26 7.42 6.32
CA ALA A 553 23.58 6.40 7.12
C ALA A 553 24.38 5.09 7.19
N ILE A 554 24.33 4.45 8.34
CA ILE A 554 24.92 3.14 8.61
C ILE A 554 23.81 2.22 9.11
N GLY A 555 23.74 0.99 8.60
CA GLY A 555 22.80 -0.03 9.07
C GLY A 555 21.34 0.25 8.72
N LEU A 556 21.09 1.08 7.73
CA LEU A 556 19.77 1.30 7.13
C LEU A 556 19.58 0.25 6.03
N PHE A 557 19.28 -0.99 6.42
CA PHE A 557 19.09 -2.18 5.55
C PHE A 557 20.32 -2.74 4.83
#